data_7ea5392b2247c1b9a9fb34b62247bfd3
#
_entry.id   7ea5392b2247c1b9a9fb34b62247bfd3
#
_cell.length_a   1.000
_cell.length_b   1.000
_cell.length_c   1.000
_cell.angle_alpha   90.00
_cell.angle_beta   90.00
_cell.angle_gamma   90.00
#
_symmetry.space_group_name_H-M   'P 1'
#
loop_
_entity.id
_entity.type
_entity.pdbx_description
1 polymer ?
#
loop_
_entity_poly.entity_id
_entity_poly.type
_entity_poly.pdbx_seq_one_letter_code
_entity_poly.pdbx_strand_id
1 'polypeptide(L)'
;MTLPAPSIDARALVTGASQGIGMAIARDLAKLGHNLILVARRADILAQLADELERKHSIIAEVYPCDLADTDQLHKLIDDIRDRNINIIINSAGIASFGPFINQDWNYETTQFALNATAVFELTHAVLPGMIRRKTGAICNVGSAAGNIPIPNNATYVLTKAGVNA
;
A
#
# COMPACT_ATOMS: atom_id res chain seq x y z
N MET A 1 12.94 -14.54 -8.26
CA MET A 1 12.82 -13.06 -8.29
C MET A 1 13.37 -12.55 -6.96
N THR A 2 14.37 -11.69 -6.98
CA THR A 2 14.98 -11.14 -5.76
C THR A 2 14.53 -9.70 -5.58
N LEU A 3 14.31 -9.26 -4.33
CA LEU A 3 14.04 -7.86 -4.04
C LEU A 3 15.23 -6.98 -4.46
N PRO A 4 14.99 -5.71 -4.88
CA PRO A 4 16.07 -4.75 -5.05
C PRO A 4 16.91 -4.64 -3.78
N ALA A 5 18.22 -4.47 -3.91
CA ALA A 5 19.06 -4.25 -2.74
C ALA A 5 18.73 -2.92 -2.03
N PRO A 6 18.88 -2.86 -0.69
CA PRO A 6 18.75 -1.59 0.04
C PRO A 6 19.75 -0.55 -0.46
N SER A 7 19.35 0.71 -0.49
CA SER A 7 20.20 1.85 -0.85
C SER A 7 19.80 3.06 -0.03
N ILE A 8 20.75 3.94 0.25
CA ILE A 8 20.52 5.14 1.04
C ILE A 8 19.47 6.07 0.41
N ASP A 9 19.44 6.14 -0.92
CA ASP A 9 18.54 7.01 -1.68
C ASP A 9 17.22 6.33 -2.05
N ALA A 10 17.12 5.01 -1.87
CA ALA A 10 15.91 4.27 -2.22
C ALA A 10 14.94 4.18 -1.05
N ARG A 11 13.65 4.07 -1.37
CA ARG A 11 12.56 3.88 -0.41
C ARG A 11 11.67 2.70 -0.82
N ALA A 12 11.25 1.95 0.18
CA ALA A 12 10.12 1.04 0.06
C ALA A 12 8.86 1.74 0.58
N LEU A 13 7.88 1.95 -0.29
CA LEU A 13 6.59 2.50 0.06
C LEU A 13 5.67 1.38 0.53
N VAL A 14 5.09 1.50 1.74
CA VAL A 14 4.17 0.49 2.29
C VAL A 14 2.85 1.15 2.64
N THR A 15 1.78 0.80 1.95
CA THR A 15 0.42 1.25 2.28
C THR A 15 -0.23 0.31 3.30
N GLY A 16 -1.16 0.84 4.11
CA GLY A 16 -1.76 0.08 5.21
C GLY A 16 -0.77 -0.28 6.32
N ALA A 17 0.31 0.49 6.47
CA ALA A 17 1.42 0.18 7.37
C ALA A 17 1.07 0.25 8.87
N SER A 18 -0.11 0.79 9.24
CA SER A 18 -0.49 0.97 10.65
C SER A 18 -1.01 -0.30 11.34
N GLN A 19 -1.18 -1.43 10.63
CA GLN A 19 -1.64 -2.70 11.21
C GLN A 19 -1.46 -3.89 10.26
N GLY A 20 -1.64 -5.10 10.78
CA GLY A 20 -1.79 -6.33 10.00
C GLY A 20 -0.62 -6.62 9.07
N ILE A 21 -0.95 -7.01 7.82
CA ILE A 21 0.03 -7.45 6.80
C ILE A 21 1.00 -6.32 6.44
N GLY A 22 0.50 -5.09 6.21
CA GLY A 22 1.35 -3.96 5.85
C GLY A 22 2.39 -3.64 6.94
N MET A 23 1.98 -3.64 8.22
CA MET A 23 2.92 -3.44 9.34
C MET A 23 3.96 -4.56 9.43
N ALA A 24 3.54 -5.81 9.24
CA ALA A 24 4.47 -6.96 9.27
C ALA A 24 5.51 -6.86 8.14
N ILE A 25 5.07 -6.58 6.91
CA ILE A 25 5.97 -6.39 5.77
C ILE A 25 6.92 -5.20 5.99
N ALA A 26 6.43 -4.08 6.55
CA ALA A 26 7.28 -2.95 6.87
C ALA A 26 8.41 -3.33 7.84
N ARG A 27 8.11 -4.14 8.89
CA ARG A 27 9.13 -4.67 9.81
C ARG A 27 10.16 -5.57 9.12
N ASP A 28 9.73 -6.43 8.22
CA ASP A 28 10.63 -7.33 7.50
C ASP A 28 11.52 -6.55 6.51
N LEU A 29 10.98 -5.56 5.81
CA LEU A 29 11.77 -4.68 4.93
C LEU A 29 12.80 -3.86 5.72
N ALA A 30 12.42 -3.32 6.89
CA ALA A 30 13.34 -2.62 7.77
C ALA A 30 14.49 -3.54 8.25
N LYS A 31 14.17 -4.77 8.64
CA LYS A 31 15.15 -5.80 9.02
C LYS A 31 16.13 -6.13 7.88
N LEU A 32 15.69 -6.02 6.64
CA LEU A 32 16.53 -6.18 5.46
C LEU A 32 17.33 -4.92 5.11
N GLY A 33 17.19 -3.82 5.87
CA GLY A 33 17.92 -2.57 5.69
C GLY A 33 17.29 -1.57 4.72
N HIS A 34 16.02 -1.77 4.32
CA HIS A 34 15.33 -0.80 3.46
C HIS A 34 14.86 0.41 4.22
N ASN A 35 15.09 1.61 3.68
CA ASN A 35 14.42 2.83 4.13
C ASN A 35 12.97 2.80 3.67
N LEU A 36 12.06 3.34 4.49
CA LEU A 36 10.62 3.18 4.31
C LEU A 36 9.89 4.51 4.14
N ILE A 37 8.76 4.47 3.43
CA ILE A 37 7.66 5.43 3.54
C ILE A 37 6.44 4.65 4.03
N LEU A 38 5.98 4.97 5.24
CA LEU A 38 4.87 4.30 5.90
C LEU A 38 3.58 5.09 5.67
N VAL A 39 2.63 4.52 4.93
CA VAL A 39 1.39 5.22 4.53
C VAL A 39 0.19 4.56 5.21
N ALA A 40 -0.57 5.33 5.98
CA ALA A 40 -1.89 4.99 6.52
C ALA A 40 -2.56 6.23 7.13
N ARG A 41 -3.81 6.12 7.58
CA ARG A 41 -4.54 7.25 8.18
C ARG A 41 -4.08 7.61 9.59
N ARG A 42 -3.64 6.61 10.38
CA ARG A 42 -3.31 6.78 11.82
C ARG A 42 -1.87 7.25 11.99
N ALA A 43 -1.67 8.56 12.07
CA ALA A 43 -0.35 9.18 12.19
C ALA A 43 0.43 8.73 13.44
N ASP A 44 -0.26 8.61 14.58
CA ASP A 44 0.30 8.19 15.86
C ASP A 44 0.88 6.77 15.81
N ILE A 45 0.15 5.83 15.19
CA ILE A 45 0.61 4.45 15.03
C ILE A 45 1.80 4.37 14.06
N LEU A 46 1.76 5.17 12.97
CA LEU A 46 2.86 5.22 12.03
C LEU A 46 4.13 5.80 12.68
N ALA A 47 4.00 6.85 13.52
CA ALA A 47 5.12 7.43 14.23
C ALA A 47 5.76 6.43 15.20
N GLN A 48 4.96 5.72 15.99
CA GLN A 48 5.45 4.67 16.90
C GLN A 48 6.17 3.56 16.12
N LEU A 49 5.64 3.14 14.98
CA LEU A 49 6.28 2.14 14.14
C LEU A 49 7.60 2.66 13.56
N ALA A 50 7.62 3.90 13.06
CA ALA A 50 8.84 4.51 12.52
C ALA A 50 9.95 4.57 13.56
N ASP A 51 9.65 5.09 14.75
CA ASP A 51 10.59 5.14 15.89
C ASP A 51 11.12 3.75 16.28
N GLU A 52 10.24 2.74 16.26
CA GLU A 52 10.64 1.36 16.52
C GLU A 52 11.65 0.87 15.48
N LEU A 53 11.35 1.08 14.20
CA LEU A 53 12.14 0.54 13.08
C LEU A 53 13.49 1.25 12.95
N GLU A 54 13.52 2.57 13.09
CA GLU A 54 14.75 3.37 13.05
C GLU A 54 15.72 2.96 14.16
N ARG A 55 15.22 2.82 15.39
CA ARG A 55 16.05 2.39 16.53
C ARG A 55 16.61 0.98 16.39
N LYS A 56 15.82 0.05 15.81
CA LYS A 56 16.21 -1.36 15.73
C LYS A 56 17.10 -1.68 14.53
N HIS A 57 16.94 -0.95 13.43
CA HIS A 57 17.53 -1.34 12.15
C HIS A 57 18.41 -0.27 11.49
N SER A 58 18.54 0.92 12.14
CA SER A 58 19.34 2.04 11.61
C SER A 58 18.96 2.44 10.18
N ILE A 59 17.67 2.43 9.89
CA ILE A 59 17.07 2.86 8.62
C ILE A 59 16.37 4.20 8.81
N ILE A 60 15.89 4.80 7.72
CA ILE A 60 15.00 5.96 7.73
C ILE A 60 13.56 5.45 7.50
N ALA A 61 12.62 5.83 8.37
CA ALA A 61 11.21 5.49 8.26
C ALA A 61 10.35 6.77 8.23
N GLU A 62 10.03 7.23 7.06
CA GLU A 62 9.20 8.41 6.84
C GLU A 62 7.72 8.10 7.09
N VAL A 63 7.04 8.93 7.88
CA VAL A 63 5.62 8.82 8.19
C VAL A 63 4.81 9.67 7.22
N TYR A 64 3.85 9.07 6.52
CA TYR A 64 2.97 9.76 5.58
C TYR A 64 1.50 9.46 5.92
N PRO A 65 0.84 10.27 6.77
CA PRO A 65 -0.58 10.13 7.06
C PRO A 65 -1.41 10.45 5.82
N CYS A 66 -2.20 9.48 5.35
CA CYS A 66 -2.99 9.63 4.13
C CYS A 66 -4.21 8.70 4.16
N ASP A 67 -5.38 9.21 3.82
CA ASP A 67 -6.52 8.41 3.43
C ASP A 67 -6.46 8.17 1.92
N LEU A 68 -6.08 6.97 1.53
CA LEU A 68 -5.94 6.59 0.12
C LEU A 68 -7.28 6.45 -0.63
N ALA A 69 -8.42 6.50 0.08
CA ALA A 69 -9.73 6.58 -0.54
C ALA A 69 -10.15 8.02 -0.86
N ASP A 70 -9.46 9.01 -0.28
CA ASP A 70 -9.62 10.42 -0.58
C ASP A 70 -8.73 10.79 -1.78
N THR A 71 -9.36 11.22 -2.87
CA THR A 71 -8.67 11.49 -4.13
C THR A 71 -7.61 12.58 -4.01
N ASP A 72 -7.89 13.65 -3.26
CA ASP A 72 -6.96 14.78 -3.13
C ASP A 72 -5.72 14.37 -2.33
N GLN A 73 -5.91 13.60 -1.25
CA GLN A 73 -4.79 13.06 -0.45
C GLN A 73 -3.97 12.04 -1.24
N LEU A 74 -4.63 11.17 -2.01
CA LEU A 74 -3.95 10.20 -2.88
C LEU A 74 -3.11 10.91 -3.94
N HIS A 75 -3.67 11.90 -4.63
CA HIS A 75 -2.95 12.66 -5.66
C HIS A 75 -1.77 13.45 -5.07
N LYS A 76 -1.94 14.03 -3.88
CA LYS A 76 -0.82 14.67 -3.17
C LYS A 76 0.30 13.68 -2.86
N LEU A 77 -0.01 12.49 -2.36
CA LEU A 77 1.00 11.45 -2.15
C LEU A 77 1.69 11.08 -3.46
N ILE A 78 0.93 10.91 -4.54
CA ILE A 78 1.47 10.59 -5.87
C ILE A 78 2.45 11.67 -6.34
N ASP A 79 2.10 12.94 -6.21
CA ASP A 79 2.97 14.05 -6.60
C ASP A 79 4.26 14.09 -5.77
N ASP A 80 4.15 13.81 -4.45
CA ASP A 80 5.30 13.77 -3.55
C ASP A 80 6.27 12.60 -3.81
N ILE A 81 5.77 11.47 -4.36
CA ILE A 81 6.60 10.26 -4.58
C ILE A 81 7.05 10.06 -6.03
N ARG A 82 6.41 10.71 -7.00
CA ARG A 82 6.61 10.47 -8.45
C ARG A 82 8.06 10.55 -8.90
N ASP A 83 8.81 11.51 -8.38
CA ASP A 83 10.20 11.75 -8.76
C ASP A 83 11.20 11.16 -7.75
N ARG A 84 10.71 10.48 -6.72
CA ARG A 84 11.55 9.83 -5.71
C ARG A 84 12.03 8.45 -6.18
N ASN A 85 13.11 7.98 -5.59
CA ASN A 85 13.61 6.63 -5.84
C ASN A 85 12.80 5.60 -5.04
N ILE A 86 11.54 5.34 -5.47
CA ILE A 86 10.75 4.23 -4.94
C ILE A 86 11.16 2.96 -5.69
N ASN A 87 11.87 2.07 -5.01
CA ASN A 87 12.33 0.80 -5.59
C ASN A 87 11.48 -0.40 -5.17
N ILE A 88 10.68 -0.27 -4.12
CA ILE A 88 9.69 -1.27 -3.70
C ILE A 88 8.38 -0.55 -3.40
N ILE A 89 7.26 -1.11 -3.85
CA ILE A 89 5.93 -0.68 -3.41
C ILE A 89 5.14 -1.90 -2.91
N ILE A 90 4.54 -1.76 -1.72
CA ILE A 90 3.65 -2.73 -1.11
C ILE A 90 2.26 -2.11 -1.00
N ASN A 91 1.36 -2.50 -1.87
CA ASN A 91 -0.04 -2.11 -1.84
C ASN A 91 -0.81 -3.07 -0.91
N SER A 92 -0.87 -2.73 0.39
CA SER A 92 -1.50 -3.55 1.44
C SER A 92 -2.71 -2.89 2.10
N ALA A 93 -2.97 -1.61 1.84
CA ALA A 93 -4.17 -0.96 2.34
C ALA A 93 -5.43 -1.61 1.74
N GLY A 94 -6.44 -1.82 2.57
CA GLY A 94 -7.72 -2.36 2.10
C GLY A 94 -8.73 -2.52 3.23
N ILE A 95 -10.00 -2.52 2.84
CA ILE A 95 -11.16 -2.77 3.70
C ILE A 95 -12.08 -3.77 3.01
N ALA A 96 -13.02 -4.35 3.75
CA ALA A 96 -14.02 -5.27 3.22
C ALA A 96 -15.40 -5.00 3.83
N SER A 97 -16.45 -5.11 3.01
CA SER A 97 -17.83 -5.21 3.43
C SER A 97 -18.29 -6.67 3.35
N PHE A 98 -19.33 -7.01 4.09
CA PHE A 98 -19.98 -8.31 4.00
C PHE A 98 -21.48 -8.19 4.25
N GLY A 99 -22.28 -8.76 3.38
CA GLY A 99 -23.74 -8.77 3.47
C GLY A 99 -24.41 -8.62 2.09
N PRO A 100 -25.75 -8.77 2.00
CA PRO A 100 -26.47 -8.57 0.74
C PRO A 100 -26.19 -7.20 0.16
N PHE A 101 -25.79 -7.13 -1.10
CA PHE A 101 -25.34 -5.89 -1.76
C PHE A 101 -26.40 -4.76 -1.70
N ILE A 102 -27.68 -5.12 -1.82
CA ILE A 102 -28.80 -4.16 -1.72
C ILE A 102 -28.87 -3.43 -0.40
N ASN A 103 -28.31 -4.01 0.68
CA ASN A 103 -28.34 -3.46 2.04
C ASN A 103 -27.02 -2.78 2.43
N GLN A 104 -25.99 -2.77 1.55
CA GLN A 104 -24.72 -2.15 1.85
C GLN A 104 -24.82 -0.62 1.76
N ASP A 105 -24.07 0.08 2.60
CA ASP A 105 -23.91 1.54 2.50
C ASP A 105 -23.14 1.88 1.22
N TRP A 106 -23.74 2.64 0.32
CA TRP A 106 -23.12 3.00 -0.96
C TRP A 106 -21.82 3.78 -0.80
N ASN A 107 -21.72 4.66 0.19
CA ASN A 107 -20.50 5.42 0.44
C ASN A 107 -19.37 4.50 0.92
N TYR A 108 -19.70 3.48 1.74
CA TYR A 108 -18.70 2.49 2.15
C TYR A 108 -18.23 1.64 0.96
N GLU A 109 -19.15 1.21 0.08
CA GLU A 109 -18.81 0.42 -1.11
C GLU A 109 -17.91 1.19 -2.08
N THR A 110 -18.22 2.48 -2.34
CA THR A 110 -17.37 3.34 -3.18
C THR A 110 -16.02 3.62 -2.55
N THR A 111 -15.97 3.85 -1.24
CA THR A 111 -14.71 3.99 -0.47
C THR A 111 -13.87 2.72 -0.57
N GLN A 112 -14.51 1.55 -0.43
CA GLN A 112 -13.83 0.26 -0.58
C GLN A 112 -13.25 0.09 -1.98
N PHE A 113 -13.99 0.46 -3.02
CA PHE A 113 -13.51 0.37 -4.40
C PHE A 113 -12.32 1.33 -4.63
N ALA A 114 -12.44 2.58 -4.18
CA ALA A 114 -11.38 3.58 -4.28
C ALA A 114 -10.10 3.11 -3.59
N LEU A 115 -10.20 2.62 -2.35
CA LEU A 115 -9.04 2.16 -1.57
C LEU A 115 -8.43 0.88 -2.15
N ASN A 116 -9.27 -0.15 -2.43
CA ASN A 116 -8.77 -1.48 -2.75
C ASN A 116 -8.32 -1.63 -4.20
N ALA A 117 -8.83 -0.81 -5.13
CA ALA A 117 -8.53 -0.90 -6.55
C ALA A 117 -7.90 0.39 -7.09
N THR A 118 -8.60 1.53 -7.05
CA THR A 118 -8.14 2.77 -7.67
C THR A 118 -6.78 3.20 -7.13
N ALA A 119 -6.62 3.26 -5.81
CA ALA A 119 -5.35 3.65 -5.18
C ALA A 119 -4.20 2.70 -5.56
N VAL A 120 -4.45 1.40 -5.67
CA VAL A 120 -3.44 0.41 -6.09
C VAL A 120 -2.96 0.68 -7.52
N PHE A 121 -3.89 0.95 -8.45
CA PHE A 121 -3.55 1.26 -9.84
C PHE A 121 -2.78 2.57 -9.96
N GLU A 122 -3.26 3.63 -9.32
CA GLU A 122 -2.66 4.97 -9.43
C GLU A 122 -1.26 5.01 -8.81
N LEU A 123 -1.07 4.45 -7.61
CA LEU A 123 0.24 4.37 -6.97
C LEU A 123 1.22 3.51 -7.78
N THR A 124 0.77 2.37 -8.31
CA THR A 124 1.58 1.51 -9.17
C THR A 124 2.00 2.27 -10.44
N HIS A 125 1.05 2.93 -11.10
CA HIS A 125 1.32 3.73 -12.30
C HIS A 125 2.31 4.86 -12.01
N ALA A 126 2.21 5.52 -10.87
CA ALA A 126 3.08 6.64 -10.49
C ALA A 126 4.55 6.22 -10.30
N VAL A 127 4.82 5.05 -9.70
CA VAL A 127 6.20 4.60 -9.40
C VAL A 127 6.85 3.84 -10.56
N LEU A 128 6.05 3.20 -11.41
CA LEU A 128 6.51 2.31 -12.48
C LEU A 128 7.49 2.96 -13.47
N PRO A 129 7.28 4.21 -13.98
CA PRO A 129 8.22 4.85 -14.88
C PRO A 129 9.62 5.01 -14.28
N GLY A 130 9.70 5.33 -12.99
CA GLY A 130 10.97 5.41 -12.26
C GLY A 130 11.69 4.07 -12.17
N MET A 131 10.96 3.00 -11.84
CA MET A 131 11.49 1.64 -11.78
C MET A 131 12.03 1.18 -13.15
N ILE A 132 11.29 1.46 -14.22
CA ILE A 132 11.70 1.13 -15.60
C ILE A 132 13.01 1.86 -15.98
N ARG A 133 13.09 3.17 -15.74
CA ARG A 133 14.31 3.95 -16.03
C ARG A 133 15.53 3.41 -15.29
N ARG A 134 15.38 3.02 -14.05
CA ARG A 134 16.45 2.47 -13.22
C ARG A 134 16.73 0.98 -13.47
N LYS A 135 15.86 0.30 -14.23
CA LYS A 135 15.91 -1.16 -14.49
C LYS A 135 15.90 -1.99 -13.19
N THR A 136 15.29 -1.46 -12.15
CA THR A 136 15.16 -2.12 -10.85
C THR A 136 13.89 -1.66 -10.15
N GLY A 137 13.17 -2.61 -9.57
CA GLY A 137 11.94 -2.33 -8.83
C GLY A 137 11.23 -3.62 -8.46
N ALA A 138 10.39 -3.54 -7.44
CA ALA A 138 9.48 -4.60 -7.03
C ALA A 138 8.11 -4.03 -6.67
N ILE A 139 7.06 -4.63 -7.18
CA ILE A 139 5.67 -4.27 -6.90
C ILE A 139 5.02 -5.49 -6.25
N CYS A 140 4.47 -5.30 -5.06
CA CYS A 140 3.71 -6.30 -4.35
C CYS A 140 2.30 -5.78 -4.07
N ASN A 141 1.31 -6.36 -4.71
CA ASN A 141 -0.09 -6.09 -4.44
C ASN A 141 -0.63 -7.19 -3.52
N VAL A 142 -1.14 -6.81 -2.34
CA VAL A 142 -1.74 -7.77 -1.41
C VAL A 142 -3.14 -8.14 -1.92
N GLY A 143 -3.19 -9.23 -2.65
CA GLY A 143 -4.41 -9.80 -3.19
C GLY A 143 -5.27 -10.51 -2.12
N SER A 144 -6.15 -11.38 -2.58
CA SER A 144 -6.96 -12.24 -1.70
C SER A 144 -7.41 -13.48 -2.48
N ALA A 145 -7.59 -14.60 -1.78
CA ALA A 145 -8.28 -15.77 -2.33
C ALA A 145 -9.70 -15.43 -2.82
N ALA A 146 -10.33 -14.42 -2.21
CA ALA A 146 -11.62 -13.89 -2.63
C ALA A 146 -11.64 -13.34 -4.07
N GLY A 147 -10.50 -12.92 -4.60
CA GLY A 147 -10.39 -12.49 -6.00
C GLY A 147 -10.40 -13.64 -7.02
N ASN A 148 -10.28 -14.89 -6.58
CA ASN A 148 -10.20 -16.05 -7.45
C ASN A 148 -11.48 -16.89 -7.45
N ILE A 149 -12.40 -16.64 -6.52
CA ILE A 149 -13.65 -17.38 -6.36
C ILE A 149 -14.81 -16.42 -6.07
N PRO A 150 -16.02 -16.70 -6.56
CA PRO A 150 -17.20 -15.93 -6.18
C PRO A 150 -17.54 -16.21 -4.70
N ILE A 151 -17.68 -15.14 -3.92
CA ILE A 151 -18.12 -15.22 -2.53
C ILE A 151 -19.44 -14.47 -2.40
N PRO A 152 -20.57 -15.15 -2.13
CA PRO A 152 -21.85 -14.50 -1.88
C PRO A 152 -21.74 -13.44 -0.77
N ASN A 153 -22.47 -12.35 -0.89
CA ASN A 153 -22.50 -11.26 0.07
C ASN A 153 -21.16 -10.48 0.21
N ASN A 154 -20.27 -10.56 -0.78
CA ASN A 154 -18.97 -9.87 -0.76
C ASN A 154 -18.63 -9.25 -2.13
N ALA A 155 -19.62 -8.65 -2.79
CA ALA A 155 -19.54 -8.26 -4.20
C ALA A 155 -18.37 -7.30 -4.49
N THR A 156 -18.32 -6.16 -3.82
CA THR A 156 -17.29 -5.14 -4.07
C THR A 156 -15.90 -5.63 -3.71
N TYR A 157 -15.76 -6.36 -2.60
CA TYR A 157 -14.45 -6.89 -2.21
C TYR A 157 -13.93 -7.90 -3.24
N VAL A 158 -14.78 -8.85 -3.66
CA VAL A 158 -14.45 -9.83 -4.70
C VAL A 158 -14.06 -9.14 -6.00
N LEU A 159 -14.84 -8.14 -6.44
CA LEU A 159 -14.55 -7.35 -7.64
C LEU A 159 -13.18 -6.68 -7.55
N THR A 160 -12.90 -5.98 -6.44
CA THR A 160 -11.63 -5.27 -6.27
C THR A 160 -10.44 -6.21 -6.19
N LYS A 161 -10.58 -7.33 -5.47
CA LYS A 161 -9.49 -8.30 -5.31
C LYS A 161 -9.28 -9.16 -6.56
N ALA A 162 -10.30 -9.39 -7.38
CA ALA A 162 -10.13 -10.00 -8.69
C ALA A 162 -9.27 -9.12 -9.61
N GLY A 163 -9.54 -7.81 -9.65
CA GLY A 163 -8.72 -6.87 -10.41
C GLY A 163 -7.27 -6.76 -9.91
N VAL A 164 -7.06 -6.86 -8.59
CA VAL A 164 -5.71 -6.82 -7.99
C VAL A 164 -4.94 -8.12 -8.22
N ASN A 165 -5.63 -9.27 -8.31
CA ASN A 165 -5.00 -10.57 -8.57
C ASN A 165 -4.59 -10.77 -10.04
N ALA A 166 -5.22 -10.02 -10.97
CA ALA A 166 -4.95 -10.11 -12.42
C ALA A 166 -3.65 -9.41 -12.82
#